data_cece32be8eafef26e6f51d401f5dd2f7
#
_entry.id   cece32be8eafef26e6f51d401f5dd2f7
#
_cell.length_a   1.000
_cell.length_b   1.000
_cell.length_c   1.000
_cell.angle_alpha   90.00
_cell.angle_beta   90.00
_cell.angle_gamma   90.00
#
_symmetry.space_group_name_H-M   'P 1'
#
loop_
_entity.id
_entity.type
_entity.pdbx_description
1 polymer ?
#
loop_
_entity_poly.entity_id
_entity_poly.type
_entity_poly.pdbx_seq_one_letter_code
_entity_poly.pdbx_strand_id
1 'polypeptide(L)'
;MQDEVIALQGAGQTSEIHALSPNGLVPFLEHQGAQIWESLAICDYCAEFAPALWPEDRIARAMAGSISAEMHAGFRALRQALPMNLGREGRPLNTMSDEVAADIARVDWIWTEARERFGAGGDLLFGAEMTIPDIMFAPVVSRFTSYAIALSPAAEAYRLAMLSQPLMQEWARLAAAEPEAWHLERYETVV
;
A
#
# COMPACT_ATOMS: atom_id res chain seq x y z
N MET A 1 -14.09 0.77 -15.56
CA MET A 1 -13.25 1.90 -15.12
C MET A 1 -12.21 2.10 -16.20
N GLN A 2 -11.92 3.34 -16.57
CA GLN A 2 -10.83 3.67 -17.49
C GLN A 2 -9.75 4.32 -16.64
N ASP A 3 -8.53 3.81 -16.73
CA ASP A 3 -7.35 4.34 -16.08
C ASP A 3 -6.46 5.08 -17.08
N GLU A 4 -5.86 6.15 -16.62
CA GLU A 4 -4.87 6.93 -17.35
C GLU A 4 -3.55 6.88 -16.56
N VAL A 5 -2.51 6.35 -17.20
CA VAL A 5 -1.18 6.23 -16.60
C VAL A 5 -0.32 7.38 -17.10
N ILE A 6 0.17 8.19 -16.17
CA ILE A 6 1.03 9.34 -16.47
C ILE A 6 2.45 9.04 -15.97
N ALA A 7 3.41 9.06 -16.89
CA ALA A 7 4.83 8.88 -16.54
C ALA A 7 5.34 10.04 -15.67
N LEU A 8 5.91 9.72 -14.51
CA LEU A 8 6.47 10.72 -13.62
C LEU A 8 7.74 11.34 -14.22
N GLN A 9 7.77 12.67 -14.29
CA GLN A 9 8.94 13.43 -14.77
C GLN A 9 10.02 13.64 -13.69
N GLY A 10 9.86 13.03 -12.52
CA GLY A 10 10.74 13.18 -11.36
C GLY A 10 10.43 14.42 -10.52
N ALA A 11 11.00 14.48 -9.31
CA ALA A 11 10.90 15.60 -8.36
C ALA A 11 9.47 16.10 -8.02
N GLY A 12 8.42 15.33 -8.31
CA GLY A 12 7.03 15.73 -8.01
C GLY A 12 6.49 16.90 -8.85
N GLN A 13 7.09 17.20 -9.99
CA GLN A 13 6.80 18.34 -10.86
C GLN A 13 6.18 17.94 -12.20
N THR A 14 5.37 16.88 -12.23
CA THR A 14 4.71 16.46 -13.48
C THR A 14 3.55 17.41 -13.77
N SER A 15 3.75 18.32 -14.74
CA SER A 15 2.77 19.38 -15.08
C SER A 15 1.40 18.85 -15.49
N GLU A 16 1.36 17.69 -16.11
CA GLU A 16 0.14 17.00 -16.52
C GLU A 16 -0.71 16.58 -15.31
N ILE A 17 -0.07 16.07 -14.26
CA ILE A 17 -0.76 15.73 -12.99
C ILE A 17 -1.32 16.99 -12.33
N HIS A 18 -0.56 18.09 -12.32
CA HIS A 18 -1.02 19.37 -11.79
C HIS A 18 -2.23 19.95 -12.56
N ALA A 19 -2.36 19.63 -13.83
CA ALA A 19 -3.50 20.06 -14.64
C ALA A 19 -4.77 19.24 -14.38
N LEU A 20 -4.63 17.98 -14.00
CA LEU A 20 -5.73 17.03 -13.84
C LEU A 20 -6.18 16.90 -12.38
N SER A 21 -5.25 16.77 -11.45
CA SER A 21 -5.55 16.54 -10.03
C SER A 21 -5.65 17.85 -9.24
N PRO A 22 -6.72 18.06 -8.45
CA PRO A 22 -6.91 19.29 -7.68
C PRO A 22 -5.77 19.61 -6.68
N ASN A 23 -5.10 18.59 -6.17
CA ASN A 23 -3.95 18.74 -5.26
C ASN A 23 -2.58 18.56 -5.96
N GLY A 24 -2.58 18.34 -7.29
CA GLY A 24 -1.37 18.09 -8.05
C GLY A 24 -0.67 16.76 -7.74
N LEU A 25 -1.36 15.82 -7.12
CA LEU A 25 -0.85 14.51 -6.72
C LEU A 25 -1.70 13.37 -7.32
N VAL A 26 -1.17 12.16 -7.25
CA VAL A 26 -1.86 10.92 -7.60
C VAL A 26 -1.97 10.02 -6.38
N PRO A 27 -3.00 9.15 -6.28
CA PRO A 27 -4.07 8.92 -7.24
C PRO A 27 -5.15 10.01 -7.21
N PHE A 28 -5.85 10.16 -8.32
CA PHE A 28 -7.04 11.00 -8.47
C PHE A 28 -8.14 10.19 -9.15
N LEU A 29 -9.37 10.27 -8.65
CA LEU A 29 -10.54 9.60 -9.22
C LEU A 29 -11.61 10.63 -9.59
N GLU A 30 -12.12 10.52 -10.81
CA GLU A 30 -13.30 11.23 -11.25
C GLU A 30 -14.43 10.23 -11.53
N HIS A 31 -15.59 10.43 -10.89
CA HIS A 31 -16.73 9.55 -11.08
C HIS A 31 -18.05 10.32 -10.94
N GLN A 32 -18.87 10.37 -12.00
CA GLN A 32 -20.20 10.99 -12.03
C GLN A 32 -20.22 12.45 -11.49
N GLY A 33 -19.17 13.22 -11.76
CA GLY A 33 -19.01 14.60 -11.32
C GLY A 33 -18.38 14.75 -9.93
N ALA A 34 -18.16 13.66 -9.18
CA ALA A 34 -17.34 13.68 -7.98
C ALA A 34 -15.86 13.66 -8.33
N GLN A 35 -15.09 14.51 -7.68
CA GLN A 35 -13.64 14.55 -7.78
C GLN A 35 -13.04 14.14 -6.43
N ILE A 36 -12.30 13.03 -6.40
CA ILE A 36 -11.79 12.42 -5.16
C ILE A 36 -10.27 12.26 -5.29
N TRP A 37 -9.54 12.73 -4.31
CA TRP A 37 -8.09 12.56 -4.17
C TRP A 37 -7.76 12.02 -2.79
N GLU A 38 -6.51 11.59 -2.56
CA GLU A 38 -6.05 10.80 -1.43
C GLU A 38 -6.57 9.35 -1.46
N SER A 39 -5.65 8.41 -1.44
CA SER A 39 -5.95 6.98 -1.62
C SER A 39 -7.00 6.46 -0.64
N LEU A 40 -6.95 6.89 0.63
CA LEU A 40 -7.93 6.47 1.63
C LEU A 40 -9.32 7.01 1.33
N ALA A 41 -9.43 8.27 0.90
CA ALA A 41 -10.72 8.86 0.53
C ALA A 41 -11.32 8.18 -0.72
N ILE A 42 -10.47 7.81 -1.70
CA ILE A 42 -10.90 7.05 -2.87
C ILE A 42 -11.42 5.68 -2.46
N CYS A 43 -10.71 4.97 -1.56
CA CYS A 43 -11.16 3.68 -1.04
C CYS A 43 -12.50 3.80 -0.30
N ASP A 44 -12.66 4.82 0.54
CA ASP A 44 -13.89 5.06 1.29
C ASP A 44 -15.07 5.38 0.36
N TYR A 45 -14.85 6.20 -0.64
CA TYR A 45 -15.85 6.46 -1.70
C TYR A 45 -16.24 5.18 -2.45
N CYS A 46 -15.28 4.32 -2.78
CA CYS A 46 -15.57 3.03 -3.41
C CYS A 46 -16.39 2.11 -2.50
N ALA A 47 -16.21 2.20 -1.19
CA ALA A 47 -16.97 1.40 -0.22
C ALA A 47 -18.46 1.77 -0.16
N GLU A 48 -18.87 2.95 -0.63
CA GLU A 48 -20.28 3.29 -0.79
C GLU A 48 -20.98 2.38 -1.81
N PHE A 49 -20.25 1.86 -2.81
CA PHE A 49 -20.73 0.95 -3.85
C PHE A 49 -20.42 -0.52 -3.53
N ALA A 50 -19.43 -0.76 -2.70
CA ALA A 50 -18.97 -2.08 -2.29
C ALA A 50 -18.75 -2.13 -0.76
N PRO A 51 -19.82 -2.18 0.05
CA PRO A 51 -19.71 -2.08 1.52
C PRO A 51 -18.82 -3.15 2.16
N ALA A 52 -18.63 -4.30 1.51
CA ALA A 52 -17.74 -5.37 1.96
C ALA A 52 -16.26 -4.95 2.01
N LEU A 53 -15.87 -3.83 1.42
CA LEU A 53 -14.53 -3.26 1.58
C LEU A 53 -14.24 -2.79 3.02
N TRP A 54 -15.25 -2.65 3.85
CA TRP A 54 -15.11 -2.48 5.30
C TRP A 54 -15.67 -3.68 6.05
N PRO A 55 -15.08 -4.11 7.17
CA PRO A 55 -15.67 -5.12 8.04
C PRO A 55 -17.09 -4.73 8.50
N GLU A 56 -18.01 -5.69 8.55
CA GLU A 56 -19.37 -5.46 9.04
C GLU A 56 -19.41 -5.24 10.55
N ASP A 57 -18.61 -6.01 11.30
CA ASP A 57 -18.52 -5.85 12.75
C ASP A 57 -18.00 -4.46 13.12
N ARG A 58 -18.74 -3.77 13.99
CA ARG A 58 -18.42 -2.38 14.37
C ARG A 58 -17.05 -2.23 15.04
N ILE A 59 -16.63 -3.22 15.82
CA ILE A 59 -15.34 -3.15 16.54
C ILE A 59 -14.20 -3.41 15.56
N ALA A 60 -14.35 -4.42 14.70
CA ALA A 60 -13.41 -4.69 13.61
C ALA A 60 -13.30 -3.48 12.67
N ARG A 61 -14.42 -2.88 12.28
CA ARG A 61 -14.47 -1.69 11.43
C ARG A 61 -13.78 -0.48 12.07
N ALA A 62 -13.91 -0.28 13.38
CA ALA A 62 -13.22 0.80 14.09
C ALA A 62 -11.70 0.61 14.04
N MET A 63 -11.21 -0.61 14.25
CA MET A 63 -9.78 -0.91 14.10
C MET A 63 -9.33 -0.76 12.64
N ALA A 64 -10.10 -1.29 11.70
CA ALA A 64 -9.82 -1.17 10.26
C ALA A 64 -9.62 0.30 9.82
N GLY A 65 -10.54 1.19 10.23
CA GLY A 65 -10.44 2.62 9.98
C GLY A 65 -9.19 3.25 10.62
N SER A 66 -8.91 2.87 11.88
CA SER A 66 -7.75 3.40 12.62
C SER A 66 -6.42 3.05 11.94
N ILE A 67 -6.20 1.76 11.61
CA ILE A 67 -4.95 1.32 11.00
C ILE A 67 -4.80 1.81 9.56
N SER A 68 -5.90 1.98 8.81
CA SER A 68 -5.88 2.58 7.48
C SER A 68 -5.47 4.05 7.52
N ALA A 69 -6.01 4.82 8.48
CA ALA A 69 -5.65 6.22 8.69
C ALA A 69 -4.19 6.36 9.17
N GLU A 70 -3.73 5.48 10.07
CA GLU A 70 -2.35 5.44 10.54
C GLU A 70 -1.39 5.14 9.37
N MET A 71 -1.73 4.19 8.49
CA MET A 71 -0.93 3.91 7.29
C MET A 71 -0.89 5.11 6.35
N HIS A 72 -2.03 5.76 6.13
CA HIS A 72 -2.13 6.92 5.25
C HIS A 72 -1.24 8.08 5.72
N ALA A 73 -1.32 8.44 6.99
CA ALA A 73 -0.64 9.62 7.55
C ALA A 73 0.77 9.35 8.09
N GLY A 74 1.10 8.09 8.41
CA GLY A 74 2.27 7.71 9.17
C GLY A 74 3.39 7.03 8.38
N PHE A 75 4.30 6.39 9.12
CA PHE A 75 5.41 5.55 8.62
C PHE A 75 6.33 6.29 7.66
N ARG A 76 6.63 7.55 7.96
CA ARG A 76 7.42 8.40 7.08
C ARG A 76 8.86 7.92 6.96
N ALA A 77 9.47 7.48 8.04
CA ALA A 77 10.85 6.99 8.04
C ALA A 77 10.95 5.72 7.17
N LEU A 78 10.04 4.75 7.36
CA LEU A 78 9.93 3.56 6.54
C LEU A 78 9.74 3.89 5.06
N ARG A 79 8.78 4.77 4.74
CA ARG A 79 8.44 5.10 3.35
C ARG A 79 9.59 5.81 2.61
N GLN A 80 10.42 6.56 3.33
CA GLN A 80 11.61 7.23 2.77
C GLN A 80 12.79 6.28 2.60
N ALA A 81 13.04 5.40 3.60
CA ALA A 81 14.16 4.46 3.57
C ALA A 81 13.91 3.27 2.64
N LEU A 82 12.64 2.87 2.48
CA LEU A 82 12.22 1.75 1.65
C LEU A 82 11.33 2.26 0.50
N PRO A 83 11.84 3.02 -0.48
CA PRO A 83 11.04 3.46 -1.60
C PRO A 83 10.44 2.26 -2.33
N MET A 84 9.20 2.41 -2.84
CA MET A 84 8.51 1.31 -3.49
C MET A 84 9.13 1.03 -4.85
N ASN A 85 9.55 -0.21 -5.05
CA ASN A 85 10.03 -0.73 -6.31
C ASN A 85 9.61 -2.20 -6.43
N LEU A 86 8.60 -2.47 -7.24
CA LEU A 86 8.06 -3.82 -7.46
C LEU A 86 9.01 -4.73 -8.25
N GLY A 87 9.95 -4.15 -9.00
CA GLY A 87 10.99 -4.88 -9.72
C GLY A 87 12.18 -5.27 -8.84
N ARG A 88 12.27 -4.78 -7.61
CA ARG A 88 13.38 -5.08 -6.71
C ARG A 88 13.18 -6.45 -6.04
N GLU A 89 14.17 -7.31 -6.20
CA GLU A 89 14.16 -8.66 -5.64
C GLU A 89 14.94 -8.71 -4.32
N GLY A 90 14.25 -8.79 -3.19
CA GLY A 90 14.76 -9.20 -1.87
C GLY A 90 16.15 -8.67 -1.50
N ARG A 91 16.45 -7.40 -1.74
CA ARG A 91 17.76 -6.79 -1.45
C ARG A 91 17.67 -6.02 -0.13
N PRO A 92 18.22 -6.53 0.97
CA PRO A 92 18.17 -5.84 2.25
C PRO A 92 18.89 -4.48 2.21
N LEU A 93 18.50 -3.57 3.10
CA LEU A 93 19.27 -2.35 3.35
C LEU A 93 20.60 -2.69 4.02
N ASN A 94 21.66 -1.95 3.69
CA ASN A 94 22.94 -2.06 4.38
C ASN A 94 22.87 -1.54 5.81
N THR A 95 22.05 -0.52 6.04
CA THR A 95 21.85 0.08 7.36
C THR A 95 20.38 0.42 7.57
N MET A 96 19.93 0.36 8.81
CA MET A 96 18.57 0.70 9.21
C MET A 96 18.62 1.62 10.42
N SER A 97 17.95 2.78 10.36
CA SER A 97 17.84 3.67 11.52
C SER A 97 16.83 3.15 12.54
N ASP A 98 16.95 3.64 13.80
CA ASP A 98 16.02 3.27 14.86
C ASP A 98 14.57 3.65 14.53
N GLU A 99 14.35 4.78 13.83
CA GLU A 99 13.02 5.20 13.40
C GLU A 99 12.42 4.25 12.36
N VAL A 100 13.23 3.77 11.43
CA VAL A 100 12.78 2.77 10.43
C VAL A 100 12.47 1.45 11.12
N ALA A 101 13.32 1.00 12.04
CA ALA A 101 13.07 -0.21 12.82
C ALA A 101 11.79 -0.10 13.66
N ALA A 102 11.53 1.06 14.26
CA ALA A 102 10.31 1.31 15.02
C ALA A 102 9.06 1.30 14.12
N ASP A 103 9.11 1.92 12.93
CA ASP A 103 8.02 1.87 11.96
C ASP A 103 7.72 0.43 11.51
N ILE A 104 8.76 -0.37 11.23
CA ILE A 104 8.61 -1.79 10.85
C ILE A 104 7.97 -2.58 12.00
N ALA A 105 8.46 -2.44 13.22
CA ALA A 105 7.91 -3.13 14.38
C ALA A 105 6.43 -2.73 14.63
N ARG A 106 6.08 -1.46 14.39
CA ARG A 106 4.68 -1.00 14.49
C ARG A 106 3.79 -1.65 13.44
N VAL A 107 4.24 -1.75 12.19
CA VAL A 107 3.49 -2.42 11.13
C VAL A 107 3.32 -3.91 11.44
N ASP A 108 4.39 -4.59 11.86
CA ASP A 108 4.35 -6.01 12.26
C ASP A 108 3.31 -6.24 13.37
N TRP A 109 3.32 -5.39 14.39
CA TRP A 109 2.34 -5.44 15.48
C TRP A 109 0.90 -5.21 14.95
N ILE A 110 0.68 -4.23 14.07
CA ILE A 110 -0.65 -3.95 13.50
C ILE A 110 -1.18 -5.18 12.77
N TRP A 111 -0.37 -5.79 11.90
CA TRP A 111 -0.79 -6.94 11.13
C TRP A 111 -1.08 -8.15 12.02
N THR A 112 -0.23 -8.39 13.01
CA THR A 112 -0.41 -9.48 13.97
C THR A 112 -1.69 -9.29 14.79
N GLU A 113 -1.87 -8.13 15.42
CA GLU A 113 -3.02 -7.82 16.26
C GLU A 113 -4.36 -7.86 15.47
N ALA A 114 -4.38 -7.31 14.24
CA ALA A 114 -5.57 -7.34 13.41
C ALA A 114 -5.97 -8.78 13.06
N ARG A 115 -5.01 -9.62 12.69
CA ARG A 115 -5.25 -11.02 12.36
C ARG A 115 -5.67 -11.85 13.57
N GLU A 116 -5.02 -11.67 14.71
CA GLU A 116 -5.38 -12.40 15.94
C GLU A 116 -6.80 -12.10 16.40
N ARG A 117 -7.25 -10.86 16.25
CA ARG A 117 -8.56 -10.44 16.73
C ARG A 117 -9.67 -10.64 15.71
N PHE A 118 -9.39 -10.44 14.43
CA PHE A 118 -10.42 -10.32 13.40
C PHE A 118 -10.16 -11.14 12.14
N GLY A 119 -9.00 -11.79 12.03
CA GLY A 119 -8.62 -12.59 10.85
C GLY A 119 -9.26 -13.97 10.79
N ALA A 120 -10.18 -14.31 11.73
CA ALA A 120 -10.83 -15.62 11.73
C ALA A 120 -11.55 -15.90 10.40
N GLY A 121 -11.26 -17.07 9.81
CA GLY A 121 -11.88 -17.51 8.57
C GLY A 121 -11.10 -17.16 7.29
N GLY A 122 -9.90 -16.53 7.40
CA GLY A 122 -9.10 -16.23 6.22
C GLY A 122 -7.66 -15.82 6.52
N ASP A 123 -6.94 -15.49 5.47
CA ASP A 123 -5.50 -15.18 5.55
C ASP A 123 -5.20 -13.68 5.48
N LEU A 124 -6.22 -12.82 5.36
CA LEU A 124 -6.10 -11.37 5.33
C LEU A 124 -6.35 -10.73 6.71
N LEU A 125 -6.23 -9.42 6.84
CA LEU A 125 -6.28 -8.75 8.15
C LEU A 125 -7.63 -8.92 8.86
N PHE A 126 -8.72 -8.93 8.10
CA PHE A 126 -10.09 -9.03 8.62
C PHE A 126 -10.88 -10.20 8.05
N GLY A 127 -10.23 -11.31 7.72
CA GLY A 127 -10.87 -12.52 7.23
C GLY A 127 -10.38 -12.97 5.87
N ALA A 128 -11.29 -13.53 5.03
CA ALA A 128 -10.93 -14.09 3.73
C ALA A 128 -10.91 -13.05 2.60
N GLU A 129 -11.74 -12.03 2.69
CA GLU A 129 -11.89 -11.03 1.64
C GLU A 129 -10.99 -9.82 1.88
N MET A 130 -10.48 -9.25 0.77
CA MET A 130 -9.64 -8.04 0.83
C MET A 130 -10.48 -6.85 1.26
N THR A 131 -10.01 -6.14 2.29
CA THR A 131 -10.63 -4.94 2.83
C THR A 131 -9.76 -3.71 2.61
N ILE A 132 -10.28 -2.52 2.91
CA ILE A 132 -9.50 -1.26 2.77
C ILE A 132 -8.18 -1.28 3.52
N PRO A 133 -8.06 -1.79 4.77
CA PRO A 133 -6.75 -1.96 5.40
C PRO A 133 -5.75 -2.74 4.55
N ASP A 134 -6.16 -3.86 3.94
CA ASP A 134 -5.28 -4.65 3.09
C ASP A 134 -4.79 -3.84 1.88
N ILE A 135 -5.70 -3.08 1.25
CA ILE A 135 -5.38 -2.19 0.13
C ILE A 135 -4.40 -1.10 0.56
N MET A 136 -4.61 -0.50 1.73
CA MET A 136 -3.73 0.55 2.25
C MET A 136 -2.34 0.03 2.62
N PHE A 137 -2.24 -1.22 3.10
CA PHE A 137 -0.95 -1.86 3.40
C PHE A 137 -0.28 -2.54 2.20
N ALA A 138 -0.95 -2.71 1.06
CA ALA A 138 -0.37 -3.33 -0.14
C ALA A 138 1.00 -2.74 -0.56
N PRO A 139 1.21 -1.40 -0.55
CA PRO A 139 2.53 -0.81 -0.80
C PRO A 139 3.58 -1.18 0.25
N VAL A 140 3.19 -1.44 1.51
CA VAL A 140 4.12 -1.85 2.57
C VAL A 140 4.49 -3.31 2.41
N VAL A 141 3.53 -4.17 2.07
CA VAL A 141 3.78 -5.58 1.70
C VAL A 141 4.84 -5.66 0.60
N SER A 142 4.71 -4.85 -0.44
CA SER A 142 5.68 -4.78 -1.54
C SER A 142 7.06 -4.32 -1.05
N ARG A 143 7.13 -3.25 -0.24
CA ARG A 143 8.38 -2.77 0.34
C ARG A 143 9.07 -3.83 1.20
N PHE A 144 8.34 -4.48 2.09
CA PHE A 144 8.90 -5.51 2.96
C PHE A 144 9.44 -6.71 2.17
N THR A 145 8.82 -7.01 1.04
CA THR A 145 9.31 -8.03 0.10
C THR A 145 10.58 -7.57 -0.61
N SER A 146 10.56 -6.36 -1.21
CA SER A 146 11.68 -5.81 -1.97
C SER A 146 12.96 -5.66 -1.13
N TYR A 147 12.81 -5.35 0.15
CA TYR A 147 13.94 -5.13 1.07
C TYR A 147 14.20 -6.30 2.02
N ALA A 148 13.58 -7.46 1.81
CA ALA A 148 13.76 -8.67 2.60
C ALA A 148 13.60 -8.43 4.12
N ILE A 149 12.59 -7.64 4.52
CA ILE A 149 12.34 -7.31 5.92
C ILE A 149 11.89 -8.58 6.66
N ALA A 150 12.58 -8.89 7.77
CA ALA A 150 12.20 -9.97 8.66
C ALA A 150 10.98 -9.57 9.50
N LEU A 151 9.98 -10.45 9.56
CA LEU A 151 8.72 -10.24 10.26
C LEU A 151 8.45 -11.35 11.26
N SER A 152 7.52 -11.12 12.18
CA SER A 152 6.95 -12.18 13.02
C SER A 152 6.24 -13.23 12.15
N PRO A 153 6.06 -14.48 12.63
CA PRO A 153 5.40 -15.52 11.85
C PRO A 153 3.99 -15.14 11.38
N ALA A 154 3.24 -14.40 12.18
CA ALA A 154 1.89 -13.98 11.85
C ALA A 154 1.87 -12.90 10.74
N ALA A 155 2.75 -11.90 10.86
CA ALA A 155 2.90 -10.84 9.85
C ALA A 155 3.50 -11.38 8.55
N GLU A 156 4.43 -12.34 8.63
CA GLU A 156 4.99 -13.02 7.46
C GLU A 156 3.92 -13.83 6.71
N ALA A 157 3.07 -14.57 7.43
CA ALA A 157 1.97 -15.30 6.83
C ALA A 157 1.00 -14.35 6.09
N TYR A 158 0.69 -13.19 6.68
CA TYR A 158 -0.11 -12.17 6.03
C TYR A 158 0.57 -11.61 4.79
N ARG A 159 1.86 -11.27 4.86
CA ARG A 159 2.63 -10.79 3.69
C ARG A 159 2.53 -11.76 2.52
N LEU A 160 2.71 -13.06 2.77
CA LEU A 160 2.62 -14.10 1.75
C LEU A 160 1.19 -14.23 1.19
N ALA A 161 0.17 -14.16 2.05
CA ALA A 161 -1.22 -14.19 1.63
C ALA A 161 -1.56 -12.99 0.73
N MET A 162 -1.10 -11.80 1.07
CA MET A 162 -1.28 -10.61 0.24
C MET A 162 -0.60 -10.76 -1.12
N LEU A 163 0.65 -11.22 -1.18
CA LEU A 163 1.37 -11.43 -2.44
C LEU A 163 0.68 -12.46 -3.34
N SER A 164 -0.07 -13.41 -2.78
CA SER A 164 -0.84 -14.39 -3.54
C SER A 164 -2.15 -13.84 -4.12
N GLN A 165 -2.60 -12.66 -3.70
CA GLN A 165 -3.84 -12.08 -4.20
C GLN A 165 -3.75 -11.74 -5.69
N PRO A 166 -4.78 -12.05 -6.49
CA PRO A 166 -4.76 -11.79 -7.94
C PRO A 166 -4.46 -10.33 -8.30
N LEU A 167 -4.98 -9.38 -7.53
CA LEU A 167 -4.73 -7.95 -7.75
C LEU A 167 -3.26 -7.56 -7.50
N MET A 168 -2.62 -8.15 -6.49
CA MET A 168 -1.19 -7.93 -6.22
C MET A 168 -0.31 -8.52 -7.33
N GLN A 169 -0.67 -9.70 -7.83
CA GLN A 169 0.04 -10.34 -8.93
C GLN A 169 -0.11 -9.55 -10.23
N GLU A 170 -1.32 -9.06 -10.51
CA GLU A 170 -1.56 -8.20 -11.68
C GLU A 170 -0.80 -6.89 -11.58
N TRP A 171 -0.76 -6.26 -10.39
CA TRP A 171 0.02 -5.05 -10.17
C TRP A 171 1.53 -5.28 -10.40
N ALA A 172 2.08 -6.38 -9.88
CA ALA A 172 3.48 -6.75 -10.13
C ALA A 172 3.74 -7.01 -11.62
N ARG A 173 2.81 -7.69 -12.32
CA ARG A 173 2.91 -7.93 -13.76
C ARG A 173 2.90 -6.63 -14.57
N LEU A 174 2.03 -5.68 -14.21
CA LEU A 174 1.95 -4.37 -14.88
C LEU A 174 3.23 -3.57 -14.65
N ALA A 175 3.74 -3.53 -13.42
CA ALA A 175 5.01 -2.86 -13.10
C ALA A 175 6.20 -3.46 -13.87
N ALA A 176 6.25 -4.79 -14.01
CA ALA A 176 7.30 -5.46 -14.78
C ALA A 176 7.23 -5.16 -16.31
N ALA A 177 6.07 -4.70 -16.78
CA ALA A 177 5.86 -4.33 -18.19
C ALA A 177 6.09 -2.83 -18.45
N GLU A 178 6.40 -2.03 -17.42
CA GLU A 178 6.69 -0.61 -17.58
C GLU A 178 7.93 -0.39 -18.47
N PRO A 179 7.90 0.63 -19.35
CA PRO A 179 9.06 0.98 -20.15
C PRO A 179 10.28 1.33 -19.29
N GLU A 180 11.47 0.86 -19.65
CA GLU A 180 12.72 1.19 -18.95
C GLU A 180 12.94 2.70 -18.79
N ALA A 181 12.48 3.50 -19.77
CA ALA A 181 12.55 4.96 -19.71
C ALA A 181 11.73 5.60 -18.58
N TRP A 182 10.83 4.86 -17.92
CA TRP A 182 10.06 5.31 -16.77
C TRP A 182 10.75 4.98 -15.43
N HIS A 183 11.79 4.14 -15.45
CA HIS A 183 12.54 3.79 -14.24
C HIS A 183 13.30 5.01 -13.71
N LEU A 184 13.17 5.25 -12.41
CA LEU A 184 13.87 6.34 -11.73
C LEU A 184 15.09 5.80 -11.00
N GLU A 185 16.29 6.18 -11.45
CA GLU A 185 17.58 5.72 -10.90
C GLU A 185 17.64 5.77 -9.36
N ARG A 186 17.05 6.79 -8.75
CA ARG A 186 17.00 6.92 -7.29
C ARG A 186 16.28 5.76 -6.57
N TYR A 187 15.40 5.02 -7.25
CA TYR A 187 14.69 3.85 -6.69
C TYR A 187 15.41 2.54 -7.00
N GLU A 188 16.30 2.53 -7.98
CA GLU A 188 17.11 1.37 -8.34
C GLU A 188 18.37 1.25 -7.47
N THR A 189 18.90 2.36 -7.00
CA THR A 189 20.23 2.46 -6.35
C THR A 189 20.17 2.48 -4.81
N VAL A 190 18.99 2.37 -4.19
CA VAL A 190 18.87 2.30 -2.72
C VAL A 190 19.51 1.02 -2.19
N VAL A 191 20.49 1.16 -1.30
CA VAL A 191 21.29 0.09 -0.68
C VAL A 191 21.35 0.25 0.83
#